data_0bba0cc3abc3afdd03573e7876a05fe4
#
_entry.id   0bba0cc3abc3afdd03573e7876a05fe4
#
_cell.length_a   1.000
_cell.length_b   1.000
_cell.length_c   1.000
_cell.angle_alpha   90.00
_cell.angle_beta   90.00
_cell.angle_gamma   90.00
#
_symmetry.space_group_name_H-M   'P 1'
#
loop_
_entity.id
_entity.type
_entity.pdbx_description
1 polymer ?
#
loop_
_entity_poly.entity_id
_entity_poly.type
_entity_poly.pdbx_seq_one_letter_code
_entity_poly.pdbx_strand_id
1 'polypeptide(L)'
;MAAIWMMGLMPVRAAAGAQASDLQGETVICRGVEAHTSGPMIQVGQEAPDFRAVNAKMEEVNLSDFKGKKVILNIFPSLDTPTCALSVRQFNARAAGLENTVVLCLSMDLPFAQSRFCSTEGLDNVIPLSVFRSHDFVAHYGLRLADGPLEGLMARAVIVVDENGKVNYTQLVENISHEPDYEAALKAAQ
;
A
#
# COMPACT_ATOMS: atom_id res chain seq x y z
N MET A 1 -9.11 54.37 43.19
CA MET A 1 -8.00 53.58 42.64
C MET A 1 -8.57 52.44 41.77
N ALA A 2 -8.54 52.62 40.48
CA ALA A 2 -9.06 51.61 39.52
C ALA A 2 -7.88 50.85 38.92
N ALA A 3 -7.81 49.56 39.14
CA ALA A 3 -6.78 48.71 38.56
C ALA A 3 -7.26 48.23 37.18
N ILE A 4 -6.54 48.64 36.14
CA ILE A 4 -6.74 48.23 34.75
C ILE A 4 -5.99 46.92 34.58
N TRP A 5 -6.74 45.81 34.29
CA TRP A 5 -6.17 44.54 33.87
C TRP A 5 -5.90 44.61 32.37
N MET A 6 -4.62 44.61 32.01
CA MET A 6 -4.17 44.41 30.64
C MET A 6 -4.21 42.89 30.31
N MET A 7 -5.20 42.46 29.53
CA MET A 7 -5.21 41.14 28.89
C MET A 7 -4.24 41.18 27.73
N GLY A 8 -3.08 40.54 27.88
CA GLY A 8 -2.13 40.33 26.80
C GLY A 8 -2.70 39.33 25.79
N LEU A 9 -2.90 39.76 24.55
CA LEU A 9 -3.14 38.86 23.42
C LEU A 9 -1.86 38.05 23.18
N MET A 10 -1.92 36.74 23.43
CA MET A 10 -0.91 35.78 22.92
C MET A 10 -1.11 35.60 21.42
N PRO A 11 -0.06 35.73 20.59
CA PRO A 11 -0.19 35.44 19.17
C PRO A 11 -0.42 33.95 18.97
N VAL A 12 -1.52 33.60 18.29
CA VAL A 12 -1.75 32.24 17.78
C VAL A 12 -0.65 31.95 16.76
N ARG A 13 0.27 31.10 17.12
CA ARG A 13 1.32 30.62 16.21
C ARG A 13 0.63 29.71 15.20
N ALA A 14 0.48 30.16 13.97
CA ALA A 14 0.05 29.32 12.86
C ALA A 14 1.03 28.13 12.76
N ALA A 15 0.52 26.92 12.82
CA ALA A 15 1.30 25.73 12.54
C ALA A 15 1.80 25.86 11.10
N ALA A 16 3.11 25.99 10.92
CA ALA A 16 3.73 25.95 9.61
C ALA A 16 3.40 24.56 9.02
N GLY A 17 2.70 24.54 7.88
CA GLY A 17 2.51 23.32 7.11
C GLY A 17 3.88 22.71 6.81
N ALA A 18 4.02 21.40 7.00
CA ALA A 18 5.23 20.69 6.63
C ALA A 18 5.55 21.00 5.17
N GLN A 19 6.75 21.47 4.92
CA GLN A 19 7.20 21.75 3.55
C GLN A 19 7.46 20.42 2.85
N ALA A 20 7.18 20.33 1.55
CA ALA A 20 7.39 19.15 0.72
C ALA A 20 8.83 18.58 0.78
N SER A 21 9.80 19.39 1.21
CA SER A 21 11.21 19.00 1.39
C SER A 21 11.48 18.06 2.58
N ASP A 22 10.51 17.87 3.48
CA ASP A 22 10.65 17.00 4.67
C ASP A 22 10.09 15.58 4.45
N LEU A 23 9.50 15.32 3.28
CA LEU A 23 9.01 13.98 2.91
C LEU A 23 10.20 13.12 2.49
N GLN A 24 10.68 12.26 3.38
CA GLN A 24 11.72 11.24 3.09
C GLN A 24 11.14 10.05 2.28
N GLY A 25 10.14 10.30 1.43
CA GLY A 25 9.48 9.30 0.63
C GLY A 25 10.14 9.09 -0.73
N GLU A 26 9.74 8.04 -1.40
CA GLU A 26 10.15 7.74 -2.77
C GLU A 26 9.40 8.62 -3.77
N THR A 27 10.08 9.01 -4.85
CA THR A 27 9.45 9.77 -5.96
C THR A 27 8.83 8.82 -6.98
N VAL A 28 7.60 9.11 -7.39
CA VAL A 28 6.88 8.40 -8.45
C VAL A 28 6.20 9.36 -9.40
N ILE A 29 5.90 8.91 -10.61
CA ILE A 29 5.11 9.68 -11.59
C ILE A 29 3.65 9.23 -11.52
N CYS A 30 2.79 10.16 -11.19
CA CYS A 30 1.36 9.98 -11.04
C CYS A 30 0.60 10.84 -12.05
N ARG A 31 -0.01 10.21 -13.08
CA ARG A 31 -0.71 10.92 -14.15
C ARG A 31 0.14 12.01 -14.83
N GLY A 32 1.44 11.74 -15.03
CA GLY A 32 2.39 12.67 -15.63
C GLY A 32 2.91 13.77 -14.70
N VAL A 33 2.57 13.72 -13.42
CA VAL A 33 3.03 14.64 -12.37
C VAL A 33 3.87 13.87 -11.37
N GLU A 34 4.96 14.47 -10.92
CA GLU A 34 5.77 13.94 -9.82
C GLU A 34 4.98 13.97 -8.51
N ALA A 35 5.05 12.89 -7.76
CA ALA A 35 4.41 12.70 -6.46
C ALA A 35 5.34 11.91 -5.55
N HIS A 36 5.13 12.01 -4.24
CA HIS A 36 5.98 11.38 -3.23
C HIS A 36 5.19 10.41 -2.36
N THR A 37 5.85 9.33 -1.98
CA THR A 37 5.29 8.42 -0.97
C THR A 37 5.48 8.98 0.45
N SER A 38 4.74 8.47 1.41
CA SER A 38 4.75 8.94 2.82
C SER A 38 6.00 8.56 3.60
N GLY A 39 6.87 7.74 3.02
CA GLY A 39 8.12 7.31 3.62
C GLY A 39 8.89 6.39 2.68
N PRO A 40 10.07 5.92 3.09
CA PRO A 40 10.84 4.97 2.31
C PRO A 40 10.15 3.61 2.26
N MET A 41 10.23 2.93 1.12
CA MET A 41 9.74 1.58 0.98
C MET A 41 10.67 0.60 1.71
N ILE A 42 10.11 -0.47 2.30
CA ILE A 42 10.86 -1.56 2.90
C ILE A 42 11.81 -2.19 1.87
N GLN A 43 12.98 -2.62 2.33
CA GLN A 43 14.05 -3.13 1.48
C GLN A 43 14.21 -4.65 1.60
N VAL A 44 14.77 -5.26 0.55
CA VAL A 44 15.14 -6.67 0.54
C VAL A 44 16.08 -7.00 1.71
N GLY A 45 15.84 -8.11 2.38
CA GLY A 45 16.59 -8.59 3.53
C GLY A 45 16.05 -8.13 4.89
N GLN A 46 15.15 -7.16 4.93
CA GLN A 46 14.47 -6.75 6.16
C GLN A 46 13.36 -7.75 6.54
N GLU A 47 13.03 -7.81 7.81
CA GLU A 47 11.79 -8.47 8.25
C GLU A 47 10.59 -7.63 7.81
N ALA A 48 9.59 -8.30 7.21
CA ALA A 48 8.35 -7.63 6.84
C ALA A 48 7.55 -7.29 8.10
N PRO A 49 7.32 -6.00 8.41
CA PRO A 49 6.54 -5.62 9.57
C PRO A 49 5.11 -6.15 9.46
N ASP A 50 4.58 -6.63 10.57
CA ASP A 50 3.18 -7.03 10.62
C ASP A 50 2.26 -5.82 10.41
N PHE A 51 1.10 -6.06 9.80
CA PHE A 51 0.08 -5.05 9.57
C PHE A 51 -1.30 -5.67 9.65
N ARG A 52 -2.30 -4.84 9.86
CA ARG A 52 -3.71 -5.23 9.84
C ARG A 52 -4.38 -4.66 8.60
N ALA A 53 -5.03 -5.53 7.84
CA ALA A 53 -5.91 -5.15 6.74
C ALA A 53 -7.32 -5.68 7.00
N VAL A 54 -8.27 -5.35 6.14
CA VAL A 54 -9.68 -5.73 6.31
C VAL A 54 -10.18 -6.49 5.10
N ASN A 55 -10.79 -7.64 5.32
CA ASN A 55 -11.39 -8.45 4.25
C ASN A 55 -12.85 -8.02 3.94
N ALA A 56 -13.46 -8.68 2.98
CA ALA A 56 -14.84 -8.41 2.53
C ALA A 56 -15.91 -8.56 3.65
N LYS A 57 -15.62 -9.33 4.70
CA LYS A 57 -16.51 -9.51 5.86
C LYS A 57 -16.26 -8.52 6.98
N MET A 58 -15.38 -7.54 6.75
CA MET A 58 -14.92 -6.57 7.77
C MET A 58 -14.11 -7.19 8.91
N GLU A 59 -13.60 -8.40 8.70
CA GLU A 59 -12.69 -9.06 9.63
C GLU A 59 -11.27 -8.56 9.42
N GLU A 60 -10.50 -8.46 10.50
CA GLU A 60 -9.08 -8.12 10.44
C GLU A 60 -8.27 -9.32 9.97
N VAL A 61 -7.33 -9.05 9.06
CA VAL A 61 -6.38 -10.02 8.52
C VAL A 61 -4.99 -9.42 8.69
N ASN A 62 -4.07 -10.18 9.30
CA ASN A 62 -2.71 -9.74 9.55
C ASN A 62 -1.75 -10.46 8.59
N LEU A 63 -0.58 -9.87 8.34
CA LEU A 63 0.47 -10.57 7.61
C LEU A 63 0.90 -11.84 8.35
N SER A 64 0.95 -11.80 9.67
CA SER A 64 1.29 -12.92 10.54
C SER A 64 0.34 -14.14 10.42
N ASP A 65 -0.88 -13.97 9.90
CA ASP A 65 -1.81 -15.07 9.63
C ASP A 65 -1.31 -15.99 8.50
N PHE A 66 -0.37 -15.51 7.70
CA PHE A 66 0.24 -16.25 6.59
C PHE A 66 1.64 -16.79 6.91
N LYS A 67 2.03 -16.82 8.19
CA LYS A 67 3.33 -17.33 8.62
C LYS A 67 3.60 -18.74 8.08
N GLY A 68 4.81 -18.96 7.56
CA GLY A 68 5.20 -20.22 6.92
C GLY A 68 4.80 -20.33 5.45
N LYS A 69 4.17 -19.31 4.89
CA LYS A 69 3.89 -19.17 3.46
C LYS A 69 4.72 -18.05 2.86
N LYS A 70 4.97 -18.14 1.57
CA LYS A 70 5.44 -17.01 0.77
C LYS A 70 4.25 -16.09 0.51
N VAL A 71 4.46 -14.79 0.61
CA VAL A 71 3.40 -13.81 0.45
C VAL A 71 3.81 -12.77 -0.60
N ILE A 72 3.01 -12.64 -1.65
CA ILE A 72 3.15 -11.55 -2.63
C ILE A 72 2.17 -10.46 -2.22
N LEU A 73 2.68 -9.27 -1.90
CA LEU A 73 1.89 -8.07 -1.68
C LEU A 73 1.80 -7.31 -3.01
N ASN A 74 0.66 -7.37 -3.68
CA ASN A 74 0.34 -6.55 -4.85
C ASN A 74 -0.38 -5.30 -4.37
N ILE A 75 0.33 -4.19 -4.33
CA ILE A 75 -0.11 -2.90 -3.79
C ILE A 75 -0.40 -1.95 -4.94
N PHE A 76 -1.54 -1.26 -4.91
CA PHE A 76 -1.95 -0.38 -6.01
C PHE A 76 -2.93 0.71 -5.55
N PRO A 77 -3.09 1.79 -6.36
CA PRO A 77 -3.97 2.90 -6.01
C PRO A 77 -5.45 2.53 -5.84
N SER A 78 -6.08 1.92 -6.85
CA SER A 78 -7.50 1.55 -6.80
C SER A 78 -7.88 0.55 -7.89
N LEU A 79 -8.71 -0.42 -7.54
CA LEU A 79 -9.32 -1.41 -8.46
C LEU A 79 -10.14 -0.77 -9.59
N ASP A 80 -10.65 0.44 -9.38
CA ASP A 80 -11.43 1.17 -10.36
C ASP A 80 -10.55 1.85 -11.45
N THR A 81 -9.23 1.52 -11.50
CA THR A 81 -8.33 1.96 -12.55
C THR A 81 -7.88 0.78 -13.44
N PRO A 82 -7.74 0.97 -14.77
CA PRO A 82 -7.46 -0.13 -15.70
C PRO A 82 -6.22 -0.95 -15.37
N THR A 83 -5.11 -0.29 -15.07
CA THR A 83 -3.83 -0.96 -14.76
C THR A 83 -3.89 -1.73 -13.44
N CYS A 84 -4.59 -1.21 -12.42
CA CYS A 84 -4.76 -1.92 -11.15
C CYS A 84 -5.63 -3.17 -11.33
N ALA A 85 -6.76 -3.04 -12.01
CA ALA A 85 -7.63 -4.17 -12.34
C ALA A 85 -6.86 -5.24 -13.12
N LEU A 86 -6.04 -4.83 -14.10
CA LEU A 86 -5.19 -5.73 -14.88
C LEU A 86 -4.17 -6.43 -13.98
N SER A 87 -3.48 -5.73 -13.07
CA SER A 87 -2.50 -6.35 -12.18
C SER A 87 -3.12 -7.44 -11.29
N VAL A 88 -4.33 -7.22 -10.78
CA VAL A 88 -5.03 -8.22 -9.97
C VAL A 88 -5.38 -9.47 -10.81
N ARG A 89 -5.88 -9.27 -12.05
CA ARG A 89 -6.16 -10.38 -12.98
C ARG A 89 -4.89 -11.18 -13.32
N GLN A 90 -3.78 -10.49 -13.58
CA GLN A 90 -2.49 -11.11 -13.92
C GLN A 90 -1.96 -11.96 -12.76
N PHE A 91 -1.98 -11.44 -11.54
CA PHE A 91 -1.60 -12.23 -10.37
C PHE A 91 -2.56 -13.38 -10.11
N ASN A 92 -3.87 -13.18 -10.26
CA ASN A 92 -4.85 -14.24 -10.09
C ASN A 92 -4.61 -15.42 -11.05
N ALA A 93 -4.35 -15.12 -12.32
CA ALA A 93 -4.11 -16.14 -13.34
C ALA A 93 -2.82 -16.95 -13.06
N ARG A 94 -1.78 -16.32 -12.49
CA ARG A 94 -0.47 -16.91 -12.27
C ARG A 94 -0.32 -17.54 -10.88
N ALA A 95 -1.08 -17.06 -9.89
CA ALA A 95 -1.02 -17.57 -8.52
C ALA A 95 -1.45 -19.04 -8.40
N ALA A 96 -2.33 -19.50 -9.27
CA ALA A 96 -2.81 -20.90 -9.29
C ALA A 96 -1.69 -21.96 -9.46
N GLY A 97 -0.52 -21.56 -10.00
CA GLY A 97 0.63 -22.45 -10.20
C GLY A 97 1.72 -22.33 -9.11
N LEU A 98 1.51 -21.52 -8.09
CA LEU A 98 2.50 -21.28 -7.04
C LEU A 98 2.25 -22.16 -5.83
N GLU A 99 3.25 -22.97 -5.46
CA GLU A 99 3.19 -23.78 -4.24
C GLU A 99 3.47 -22.94 -3.00
N ASN A 100 2.71 -23.19 -1.92
CA ASN A 100 2.86 -22.55 -0.62
C ASN A 100 2.91 -21.00 -0.67
N THR A 101 2.21 -20.40 -1.65
CA THR A 101 2.23 -18.95 -1.90
C THR A 101 0.84 -18.37 -1.86
N VAL A 102 0.70 -17.19 -1.27
CA VAL A 102 -0.53 -16.40 -1.30
C VAL A 102 -0.27 -15.04 -1.93
N VAL A 103 -1.26 -14.50 -2.63
CA VAL A 103 -1.21 -13.14 -3.19
C VAL A 103 -2.23 -12.27 -2.47
N LEU A 104 -1.76 -11.25 -1.77
CA LEU A 104 -2.58 -10.25 -1.11
C LEU A 104 -2.65 -9.00 -2.00
N CYS A 105 -3.85 -8.63 -2.40
CA CYS A 105 -4.11 -7.43 -3.21
C CYS A 105 -4.55 -6.29 -2.30
N LEU A 106 -3.67 -5.29 -2.12
CA LEU A 106 -3.78 -4.24 -1.11
C LEU A 106 -4.05 -2.87 -1.75
N SER A 107 -5.11 -2.22 -1.33
CA SER A 107 -5.45 -0.85 -1.73
C SER A 107 -6.25 -0.10 -0.66
N MET A 108 -6.45 1.20 -0.85
CA MET A 108 -7.34 2.02 -0.01
C MET A 108 -8.82 1.83 -0.38
N ASP A 109 -9.15 1.06 -1.41
CA ASP A 109 -10.54 0.74 -1.75
C ASP A 109 -11.25 0.10 -0.56
N LEU A 110 -12.52 0.40 -0.39
CA LEU A 110 -13.31 -0.22 0.67
C LEU A 110 -13.50 -1.73 0.40
N PRO A 111 -13.56 -2.56 1.45
CA PRO A 111 -13.71 -4.01 1.30
C PRO A 111 -14.89 -4.43 0.43
N PHE A 112 -15.97 -3.64 0.44
CA PHE A 112 -17.17 -3.87 -0.38
C PHE A 112 -16.89 -3.73 -1.89
N ALA A 113 -16.10 -2.71 -2.26
CA ALA A 113 -15.70 -2.49 -3.66
C ALA A 113 -14.79 -3.61 -4.15
N GLN A 114 -13.81 -4.01 -3.32
CA GLN A 114 -12.90 -5.12 -3.61
C GLN A 114 -13.66 -6.44 -3.77
N SER A 115 -14.61 -6.73 -2.89
CA SER A 115 -15.46 -7.92 -2.95
C SER A 115 -16.28 -7.97 -4.23
N ARG A 116 -16.94 -6.85 -4.57
CA ARG A 116 -17.72 -6.73 -5.82
C ARG A 116 -16.85 -6.98 -7.04
N PHE A 117 -15.66 -6.37 -7.11
CA PHE A 117 -14.73 -6.55 -8.21
C PHE A 117 -14.33 -8.02 -8.37
N CYS A 118 -13.81 -8.65 -7.32
CA CYS A 118 -13.37 -10.05 -7.37
C CYS A 118 -14.52 -11.01 -7.73
N SER A 119 -15.71 -10.81 -7.17
CA SER A 119 -16.88 -11.62 -7.50
C SER A 119 -17.32 -11.46 -8.96
N THR A 120 -17.31 -10.23 -9.48
CA THR A 120 -17.69 -9.96 -10.87
C THR A 120 -16.70 -10.55 -11.86
N GLU A 121 -15.43 -10.57 -11.51
CA GLU A 121 -14.33 -11.02 -12.37
C GLU A 121 -13.98 -12.52 -12.17
N GLY A 122 -14.57 -13.20 -11.18
CA GLY A 122 -14.26 -14.60 -10.87
C GLY A 122 -12.81 -14.82 -10.40
N LEU A 123 -12.30 -13.97 -9.53
CA LEU A 123 -10.90 -13.99 -9.07
C LEU A 123 -10.79 -14.71 -7.73
N ASP A 124 -10.46 -16.01 -7.75
CA ASP A 124 -10.44 -16.88 -6.57
C ASP A 124 -9.03 -17.19 -6.04
N ASN A 125 -7.97 -16.84 -6.80
CA ASN A 125 -6.58 -17.16 -6.45
C ASN A 125 -5.82 -15.98 -5.80
N VAL A 126 -6.49 -14.86 -5.55
CA VAL A 126 -5.94 -13.70 -4.85
C VAL A 126 -6.83 -13.34 -3.67
N ILE A 127 -6.25 -12.72 -2.66
CA ILE A 127 -6.97 -12.27 -1.45
C ILE A 127 -7.02 -10.75 -1.47
N PRO A 128 -8.18 -10.14 -1.78
CA PRO A 128 -8.35 -8.70 -1.72
C PRO A 128 -8.45 -8.24 -0.26
N LEU A 129 -7.64 -7.28 0.11
CA LEU A 129 -7.58 -6.71 1.46
C LEU A 129 -7.53 -5.18 1.40
N SER A 130 -8.37 -4.54 2.17
CA SER A 130 -8.39 -3.09 2.27
C SER A 130 -7.48 -2.59 3.40
N VAL A 131 -6.64 -1.62 3.08
CA VAL A 131 -5.81 -0.92 4.06
C VAL A 131 -6.35 0.46 4.43
N PHE A 132 -7.64 0.75 4.15
CA PHE A 132 -8.28 2.06 4.34
C PHE A 132 -8.19 2.59 5.78
N ARG A 133 -8.05 1.71 6.76
CA ARG A 133 -7.89 2.05 8.19
C ARG A 133 -6.63 1.47 8.81
N SER A 134 -5.70 0.97 8.00
CA SER A 134 -4.44 0.36 8.46
C SER A 134 -3.36 1.41 8.64
N HIS A 135 -3.30 2.00 9.83
CA HIS A 135 -2.23 2.94 10.17
C HIS A 135 -0.85 2.26 10.18
N ASP A 136 -0.81 0.99 10.61
CA ASP A 136 0.40 0.18 10.68
C ASP A 136 1.02 -0.02 9.30
N PHE A 137 0.19 -0.39 8.30
CA PHE A 137 0.65 -0.57 6.92
C PHE A 137 1.25 0.73 6.36
N VAL A 138 0.54 1.84 6.51
CA VAL A 138 1.00 3.15 6.03
C VAL A 138 2.31 3.55 6.69
N ALA A 139 2.44 3.35 8.01
CA ALA A 139 3.62 3.75 8.77
C ALA A 139 4.85 2.90 8.45
N HIS A 140 4.67 1.59 8.27
CA HIS A 140 5.80 0.66 8.13
C HIS A 140 6.24 0.45 6.68
N TYR A 141 5.32 0.55 5.73
CA TYR A 141 5.63 0.29 4.31
C TYR A 141 5.88 1.56 3.49
N GLY A 142 5.52 2.73 4.02
CA GLY A 142 5.82 4.03 3.44
C GLY A 142 5.16 4.35 2.09
N LEU A 143 4.26 3.50 1.58
CA LEU A 143 3.78 3.51 0.20
C LEU A 143 2.51 4.33 -0.05
N ARG A 144 1.97 5.04 0.94
CA ARG A 144 0.86 5.95 0.72
C ARG A 144 1.36 7.21 0.02
N LEU A 145 0.67 7.68 -1.01
CA LEU A 145 0.97 8.93 -1.67
C LEU A 145 0.69 10.10 -0.73
N ALA A 146 1.70 10.90 -0.47
CA ALA A 146 1.66 12.03 0.45
C ALA A 146 1.23 13.33 -0.23
N ASP A 147 1.33 13.37 -1.56
CA ASP A 147 0.97 14.50 -2.40
C ASP A 147 0.54 14.06 -3.80
N GLY A 148 0.34 15.03 -4.70
CA GLY A 148 0.01 14.79 -6.10
C GLY A 148 -1.48 14.44 -6.33
N PRO A 149 -1.85 14.11 -7.59
CA PRO A 149 -3.25 13.96 -7.97
C PRO A 149 -3.96 12.73 -7.39
N LEU A 150 -3.22 11.79 -6.79
CA LEU A 150 -3.75 10.61 -6.10
C LEU A 150 -3.34 10.58 -4.62
N GLU A 151 -3.10 11.75 -4.02
CA GLU A 151 -2.81 11.87 -2.58
C GLU A 151 -3.81 11.04 -1.75
N GLY A 152 -3.26 10.32 -0.77
CA GLY A 152 -4.04 9.46 0.12
C GLY A 152 -4.25 8.03 -0.38
N LEU A 153 -4.07 7.75 -1.67
CA LEU A 153 -4.07 6.39 -2.21
C LEU A 153 -2.69 5.73 -2.05
N MET A 154 -2.61 4.43 -2.35
CA MET A 154 -1.33 3.72 -2.36
C MET A 154 -0.59 3.95 -3.68
N ALA A 155 0.74 4.01 -3.64
CA ALA A 155 1.58 3.88 -4.83
C ALA A 155 1.45 2.46 -5.41
N ARG A 156 1.99 2.23 -6.61
CA ARG A 156 2.07 0.89 -7.17
C ARG A 156 3.37 0.23 -6.79
N ALA A 157 3.28 -0.88 -6.05
CA ALA A 157 4.45 -1.64 -5.62
C ALA A 157 4.14 -3.14 -5.54
N VAL A 158 5.18 -3.95 -5.68
CA VAL A 158 5.13 -5.38 -5.37
C VAL A 158 6.22 -5.71 -4.36
N ILE A 159 5.87 -6.45 -3.32
CA ILE A 159 6.77 -6.93 -2.30
C ILE A 159 6.56 -8.43 -2.15
N VAL A 160 7.64 -9.20 -2.12
CA VAL A 160 7.57 -10.64 -1.84
C VAL A 160 8.24 -10.94 -0.52
N VAL A 161 7.52 -11.64 0.34
CA VAL A 161 7.95 -12.07 1.67
C VAL A 161 8.10 -13.59 1.66
N ASP A 162 9.22 -14.10 2.16
CA ASP A 162 9.49 -15.53 2.26
C ASP A 162 8.77 -16.20 3.45
N GLU A 163 8.90 -17.52 3.57
CA GLU A 163 8.28 -18.31 4.65
C GLU A 163 8.76 -17.94 6.06
N ASN A 164 9.91 -17.26 6.16
CA ASN A 164 10.50 -16.81 7.41
C ASN A 164 10.08 -15.38 7.77
N GLY A 165 9.28 -14.72 6.91
CA GLY A 165 8.85 -13.34 7.10
C GLY A 165 9.86 -12.30 6.61
N LYS A 166 10.87 -12.69 5.82
CA LYS A 166 11.83 -11.75 5.23
C LYS A 166 11.41 -11.32 3.83
N VAL A 167 11.64 -10.05 3.54
CA VAL A 167 11.47 -9.49 2.20
C VAL A 167 12.59 -10.00 1.29
N ASN A 168 12.25 -10.70 0.22
CA ASN A 168 13.19 -11.19 -0.78
C ASN A 168 13.08 -10.50 -2.14
N TYR A 169 12.03 -9.70 -2.36
CA TYR A 169 11.86 -8.87 -3.54
C TYR A 169 11.05 -7.62 -3.23
N THR A 170 11.43 -6.50 -3.84
CA THR A 170 10.66 -5.26 -3.82
C THR A 170 10.72 -4.58 -5.18
N GLN A 171 9.60 -4.01 -5.60
CA GLN A 171 9.52 -3.12 -6.74
C GLN A 171 8.55 -1.98 -6.43
N LEU A 172 9.04 -0.75 -6.45
CA LEU A 172 8.20 0.43 -6.60
C LEU A 172 8.14 0.75 -8.10
N VAL A 173 6.94 0.85 -8.67
CA VAL A 173 6.78 1.19 -10.08
C VAL A 173 6.89 2.70 -10.23
N GLU A 174 7.95 3.17 -10.87
CA GLU A 174 8.27 4.58 -11.04
C GLU A 174 7.11 5.38 -11.64
N ASN A 175 6.52 4.88 -12.72
CA ASN A 175 5.27 5.44 -13.26
C ASN A 175 4.10 4.53 -12.89
N ILE A 176 3.28 4.98 -11.96
CA ILE A 176 2.18 4.16 -11.42
C ILE A 176 1.10 3.77 -12.45
N SER A 177 1.15 4.33 -13.66
CA SER A 177 0.30 3.92 -14.80
C SER A 177 0.83 2.68 -15.50
N HIS A 178 2.06 2.26 -15.24
CA HIS A 178 2.66 1.04 -15.80
C HIS A 178 2.36 -0.18 -14.93
N GLU A 179 2.41 -1.35 -15.54
CA GLU A 179 2.32 -2.63 -14.84
C GLU A 179 3.62 -2.93 -14.08
N PRO A 180 3.56 -3.71 -12.98
CA PRO A 180 4.75 -4.22 -12.31
C PRO A 180 5.40 -5.36 -13.13
N ASP A 181 6.63 -5.72 -12.76
CA ASP A 181 7.31 -6.89 -13.29
C ASP A 181 6.78 -8.17 -12.61
N TYR A 182 5.78 -8.78 -13.21
CA TYR A 182 5.15 -10.00 -12.69
C TYR A 182 6.13 -11.17 -12.63
N GLU A 183 6.98 -11.34 -13.66
CA GLU A 183 7.89 -12.46 -13.76
C GLU A 183 8.96 -12.41 -12.67
N ALA A 184 9.52 -11.22 -12.39
CA ALA A 184 10.48 -11.06 -11.30
C ALA A 184 9.84 -11.35 -9.94
N ALA A 185 8.62 -10.85 -9.70
CA ALA A 185 7.89 -11.11 -8.46
C ALA A 185 7.57 -12.60 -8.26
N LEU A 186 7.08 -13.28 -9.30
CA LEU A 186 6.76 -14.71 -9.25
C LEU A 186 8.01 -15.58 -9.07
N LYS A 187 9.10 -15.21 -9.73
CA LYS A 187 10.40 -15.89 -9.55
C LYS A 187 10.90 -15.76 -8.11
N ALA A 188 10.73 -14.61 -7.50
CA ALA A 188 11.11 -14.39 -6.10
C ALA A 188 10.22 -15.18 -5.12
N ALA A 189 9.02 -15.60 -5.55
CA ALA A 189 8.10 -16.43 -4.78
C ALA A 189 8.25 -17.95 -5.06
N GLN A 190 9.20 -18.37 -5.87
CA GLN A 190 9.57 -19.78 -6.09
C GLN A 190 10.60 -20.26 -5.07
#